data_4a288afd6155fc72c0cbe8404caf47e7
#
_entry.id   4a288afd6155fc72c0cbe8404caf47e7
#
_cell.length_a   1.000
_cell.length_b   1.000
_cell.length_c   1.000
_cell.angle_alpha   90.00
_cell.angle_beta   90.00
_cell.angle_gamma   90.00
#
_symmetry.space_group_name_H-M   'P 1'
#
loop_
_entity.id
_entity.type
_entity.pdbx_description
1 polymer ?
#
loop_
_entity_poly.entity_id
_entity_poly.type
_entity_poly.pdbx_seq_one_letter_code
_entity_poly.pdbx_strand_id
1 'polypeptide(L)'
;TLAGGRIGIASQALGIASGAYELALQYSKERKAFGKEISKHQAIAFKLADMATEIETARLLCLKAAWDKDNKRDYTVSGAMAKLFAADMAMRNTVEAVQIHGGYGFVKEYHVERLMRDAKITQIYEGTSEIQKIVISRALLKE
;
A
#
# COMPACT_ATOMS: atom_id res chain seq x y z
N THR A 1 14.70 -17.49 -0.26
CA THR A 1 13.44 -18.23 -0.34
C THR A 1 12.26 -17.28 -0.60
N LEU A 2 11.15 -17.81 -1.13
CA LEU A 2 9.94 -17.00 -1.41
C LEU A 2 9.38 -16.34 -0.14
N ALA A 3 9.47 -17.00 1.01
CA ALA A 3 8.96 -16.46 2.27
C ALA A 3 9.65 -15.15 2.66
N GLY A 4 10.99 -15.08 2.53
CA GLY A 4 11.74 -13.84 2.77
C GLY A 4 11.45 -12.77 1.73
N GLY A 5 11.28 -13.18 0.47
CA GLY A 5 10.91 -12.28 -0.63
C GLY A 5 9.56 -11.60 -0.40
N ARG A 6 8.60 -12.30 0.20
CA ARG A 6 7.28 -11.73 0.52
C ARG A 6 7.38 -10.54 1.46
N ILE A 7 8.22 -10.62 2.48
CA ILE A 7 8.44 -9.49 3.41
C ILE A 7 9.07 -8.31 2.67
N GLY A 8 10.04 -8.57 1.79
CA GLY A 8 10.68 -7.53 0.99
C GLY A 8 9.69 -6.79 0.09
N ILE A 9 8.83 -7.54 -0.61
CA ILE A 9 7.83 -6.93 -1.49
C ILE A 9 6.74 -6.22 -0.69
N ALA A 10 6.35 -6.75 0.46
CA ALA A 10 5.42 -6.05 1.36
C ALA A 10 5.98 -4.68 1.76
N SER A 11 7.27 -4.63 2.10
CA SER A 11 7.96 -3.39 2.46
C SER A 11 8.05 -2.43 1.27
N GLN A 12 8.29 -2.95 0.07
CA GLN A 12 8.29 -2.14 -1.16
C GLN A 12 6.92 -1.51 -1.40
N ALA A 13 5.86 -2.31 -1.30
CA ALA A 13 4.48 -1.83 -1.48
C ALA A 13 4.14 -0.75 -0.44
N LEU A 14 4.52 -0.97 0.81
CA LEU A 14 4.35 0.01 1.88
C LEU A 14 5.05 1.33 1.54
N GLY A 15 6.29 1.27 1.05
CA GLY A 15 7.05 2.46 0.65
C GLY A 15 6.41 3.21 -0.51
N ILE A 16 5.92 2.49 -1.51
CA ILE A 16 5.22 3.09 -2.66
C ILE A 16 3.95 3.82 -2.18
N ALA A 17 3.14 3.16 -1.35
CA ALA A 17 1.91 3.75 -0.82
C ALA A 17 2.20 4.97 0.05
N SER A 18 3.23 4.89 0.90
CA SER A 18 3.63 6.01 1.77
C SER A 18 4.07 7.22 0.95
N GLY A 19 4.87 7.00 -0.09
CA GLY A 19 5.32 8.07 -0.98
C GLY A 19 4.15 8.73 -1.72
N ALA A 20 3.23 7.93 -2.24
CA ALA A 20 2.04 8.44 -2.92
C ALA A 20 1.15 9.24 -1.96
N TYR A 21 0.97 8.74 -0.74
CA TYR A 21 0.21 9.43 0.30
C TYR A 21 0.83 10.79 0.65
N GLU A 22 2.13 10.84 0.86
CA GLU A 22 2.82 12.10 1.19
C GLU A 22 2.65 13.15 0.08
N LEU A 23 2.77 12.73 -1.18
CA LEU A 23 2.57 13.61 -2.32
C LEU A 23 1.12 14.11 -2.39
N ALA A 24 0.15 13.22 -2.20
CA ALA A 24 -1.27 13.58 -2.22
C ALA A 24 -1.63 14.51 -1.05
N LEU A 25 -1.10 14.25 0.14
CA LEU A 25 -1.30 15.09 1.32
C LEU A 25 -0.80 16.51 1.05
N GLN A 26 0.43 16.64 0.57
CA GLN A 26 1.02 17.95 0.28
C GLN A 26 0.24 18.69 -0.80
N TYR A 27 -0.09 18.00 -1.90
CA TYR A 27 -0.86 18.60 -2.99
C TYR A 27 -2.22 19.09 -2.50
N SER A 28 -2.90 18.33 -1.64
CA SER A 28 -4.22 18.69 -1.12
C SER A 28 -4.20 19.97 -0.29
N LYS A 29 -3.06 20.28 0.33
CA LYS A 29 -2.92 21.50 1.12
C LYS A 29 -2.61 22.72 0.27
N GLU A 30 -2.13 22.53 -0.94
CA GLU A 30 -1.71 23.60 -1.86
C GLU A 30 -2.78 23.91 -2.90
N ARG A 31 -3.42 22.89 -3.47
CA ARG A 31 -4.40 23.05 -4.53
C ARG A 31 -5.70 23.60 -3.99
N LYS A 32 -6.21 24.63 -4.62
CA LYS A 32 -7.51 25.24 -4.30
C LYS A 32 -8.55 24.90 -5.35
N ALA A 33 -9.75 24.59 -4.89
CA ALA A 33 -10.93 24.38 -5.72
C ALA A 33 -12.18 24.72 -4.89
N PHE A 34 -13.16 25.28 -5.54
CA PHE A 34 -14.39 25.70 -4.87
C PHE A 34 -14.14 26.63 -3.68
N GLY A 35 -13.18 27.55 -3.85
CA GLY A 35 -12.92 28.64 -2.91
C GLY A 35 -12.01 28.31 -1.73
N LYS A 36 -11.45 27.11 -1.65
CA LYS A 36 -10.55 26.72 -0.54
C LYS A 36 -9.62 25.60 -0.96
N GLU A 37 -8.62 25.31 -0.13
CA GLU A 37 -7.71 24.18 -0.34
C GLU A 37 -8.54 22.89 -0.38
N ILE A 38 -8.18 21.97 -1.29
CA ILE A 38 -8.98 20.74 -1.44
C ILE A 38 -8.93 19.85 -0.20
N SER A 39 -7.89 19.96 0.63
CA SER A 39 -7.80 19.25 1.91
C SER A 39 -8.95 19.61 2.88
N LYS A 40 -9.58 20.75 2.68
CA LYS A 40 -10.70 21.22 3.51
C LYS A 40 -12.06 20.70 3.03
N HIS A 41 -12.10 20.02 1.89
CA HIS A 41 -13.30 19.30 1.46
C HIS A 41 -13.34 17.93 2.13
N GLN A 42 -14.44 17.60 2.77
CA GLN A 42 -14.57 16.38 3.56
C GLN A 42 -14.25 15.12 2.77
N ALA A 43 -14.66 15.07 1.50
CA ALA A 43 -14.38 13.90 0.64
C ALA A 43 -12.88 13.63 0.51
N ILE A 44 -12.08 14.69 0.37
CA ILE A 44 -10.62 14.58 0.28
C ILE A 44 -10.02 14.21 1.64
N ALA A 45 -10.47 14.88 2.69
CA ALA A 45 -10.01 14.60 4.06
C ALA A 45 -10.24 13.14 4.44
N PHE A 46 -11.38 12.57 4.07
CA PHE A 46 -11.71 11.19 4.37
C PHE A 46 -10.83 10.22 3.57
N LYS A 47 -10.53 10.51 2.30
CA LYS A 47 -9.59 9.70 1.51
C LYS A 47 -8.22 9.66 2.19
N LEU A 48 -7.73 10.80 2.64
CA LEU A 48 -6.43 10.87 3.32
C LEU A 48 -6.43 10.10 4.65
N ALA A 49 -7.52 10.16 5.39
CA ALA A 49 -7.66 9.40 6.64
C ALA A 49 -7.63 7.89 6.38
N ASP A 50 -8.36 7.43 5.38
CA ASP A 50 -8.37 6.02 4.99
C ASP A 50 -6.98 5.55 4.54
N MET A 51 -6.32 6.35 3.71
CA MET A 51 -4.97 6.05 3.22
C MET A 51 -3.98 5.93 4.39
N ALA A 52 -3.99 6.89 5.31
CA ALA A 52 -3.10 6.88 6.48
C ALA A 52 -3.34 5.64 7.35
N THR A 53 -4.60 5.28 7.57
CA THR A 53 -4.98 4.11 8.38
C THR A 53 -4.51 2.81 7.72
N GLU A 54 -4.71 2.67 6.42
CA GLU A 54 -4.28 1.45 5.70
C GLU A 54 -2.76 1.34 5.65
N ILE A 55 -2.05 2.45 5.48
CA ILE A 55 -0.58 2.47 5.52
C ILE A 55 -0.07 2.00 6.88
N GLU A 56 -0.67 2.49 7.97
CA GLU A 56 -0.27 2.08 9.32
C GLU A 56 -0.56 0.59 9.55
N THR A 57 -1.69 0.10 9.08
CA THR A 57 -2.03 -1.32 9.14
C THR A 57 -0.99 -2.17 8.41
N ALA A 58 -0.62 -1.76 7.20
CA ALA A 58 0.41 -2.46 6.42
C ALA A 58 1.76 -2.43 7.11
N ARG A 59 2.12 -1.28 7.71
CA ARG A 59 3.38 -1.15 8.45
C ARG A 59 3.44 -2.14 9.60
N LEU A 60 2.38 -2.26 10.37
CA LEU A 60 2.32 -3.19 11.50
C LEU A 60 2.43 -4.65 11.05
N LEU A 61 1.78 -5.01 9.94
CA LEU A 61 1.89 -6.36 9.37
C LEU A 61 3.32 -6.65 8.89
N CYS A 62 3.96 -5.71 8.23
CA CYS A 62 5.35 -5.85 7.79
C CYS A 62 6.29 -6.01 8.98
N LEU A 63 6.11 -5.20 10.02
CA LEU A 63 6.94 -5.28 11.23
C LEU A 63 6.74 -6.60 11.95
N LYS A 64 5.50 -7.10 12.02
CA LYS A 64 5.23 -8.40 12.62
C LYS A 64 5.94 -9.53 11.89
N ALA A 65 5.85 -9.55 10.56
CA ALA A 65 6.51 -10.58 9.76
C ALA A 65 8.03 -10.51 9.90
N ALA A 66 8.60 -9.32 9.90
CA ALA A 66 10.04 -9.11 10.09
C ALA A 66 10.47 -9.55 11.50
N TRP A 67 9.68 -9.24 12.51
CA TRP A 67 9.94 -9.64 13.90
C TRP A 67 9.90 -11.16 14.05
N ASP A 68 8.91 -11.82 13.45
CA ASP A 68 8.81 -13.28 13.47
C ASP A 68 10.08 -13.90 12.86
N LYS A 69 10.52 -13.39 11.72
CA LYS A 69 11.73 -13.87 11.05
C LYS A 69 12.97 -13.66 11.93
N ASP A 70 13.15 -12.48 12.48
CA ASP A 70 14.33 -12.13 13.29
C ASP A 70 14.40 -12.96 14.57
N ASN A 71 13.25 -13.37 15.11
CA ASN A 71 13.16 -14.19 16.31
C ASN A 71 13.04 -15.68 16.00
N LYS A 72 13.36 -16.08 14.78
CA LYS A 72 13.38 -17.48 14.32
C LYS A 72 12.03 -18.19 14.49
N ARG A 73 10.94 -17.43 14.40
CA ARG A 73 9.58 -17.97 14.39
C ARG A 73 9.19 -18.28 12.95
N ASP A 74 8.15 -19.08 12.80
CA ASP A 74 7.57 -19.32 11.46
C ASP A 74 6.88 -18.05 10.99
N TYR A 75 7.37 -17.47 9.89
CA TYR A 75 6.83 -16.24 9.31
C TYR A 75 6.09 -16.49 7.98
N THR A 76 5.77 -17.74 7.68
CA THR A 76 5.09 -18.08 6.41
C THR A 76 3.74 -17.36 6.30
N VAL A 77 2.91 -17.44 7.33
CA VAL A 77 1.58 -16.82 7.32
C VAL A 77 1.68 -15.30 7.48
N SER A 78 2.46 -14.84 8.46
CA SER A 78 2.61 -13.39 8.69
C SER A 78 3.21 -12.67 7.49
N GLY A 79 4.19 -13.30 6.82
CA GLY A 79 4.76 -12.76 5.58
C GLY A 79 3.76 -12.71 4.44
N ALA A 80 2.95 -13.76 4.28
CA ALA A 80 1.90 -13.80 3.25
C ALA A 80 0.81 -12.75 3.53
N MET A 81 0.39 -12.59 4.78
CA MET A 81 -0.58 -11.56 5.17
C MET A 81 -0.04 -10.15 4.91
N ALA A 82 1.22 -9.90 5.28
CA ALA A 82 1.86 -8.61 5.04
C ALA A 82 1.89 -8.27 3.55
N LYS A 83 2.33 -9.22 2.72
CA LYS A 83 2.41 -9.00 1.28
C LYS A 83 1.03 -8.81 0.66
N LEU A 84 0.07 -9.65 1.02
CA LEU A 84 -1.30 -9.55 0.51
C LEU A 84 -1.89 -8.17 0.82
N PHE A 85 -1.86 -7.77 2.09
CA PHE A 85 -2.46 -6.50 2.50
C PHE A 85 -1.71 -5.31 1.92
N ALA A 86 -0.38 -5.30 2.04
CA ALA A 86 0.42 -4.15 1.59
C ALA A 86 0.29 -3.93 0.08
N ALA A 87 0.33 -5.00 -0.73
CA ALA A 87 0.21 -4.88 -2.18
C ALA A 87 -1.16 -4.38 -2.62
N ASP A 88 -2.23 -4.94 -2.05
CA ASP A 88 -3.60 -4.52 -2.40
C ASP A 88 -3.87 -3.09 -1.91
N MET A 89 -3.42 -2.75 -0.72
CA MET A 89 -3.51 -1.40 -0.16
C MET A 89 -2.73 -0.39 -1.01
N ALA A 90 -1.52 -0.74 -1.44
CA ALA A 90 -0.70 0.14 -2.28
C ALA A 90 -1.41 0.45 -3.60
N MET A 91 -2.07 -0.53 -4.20
CA MET A 91 -2.84 -0.30 -5.42
C MET A 91 -4.00 0.65 -5.17
N ARG A 92 -4.78 0.42 -4.12
CA ARG A 92 -5.90 1.32 -3.76
C ARG A 92 -5.41 2.74 -3.48
N ASN A 93 -4.36 2.89 -2.66
CA ASN A 93 -3.89 4.20 -2.21
C ASN A 93 -3.20 4.99 -3.31
N THR A 94 -2.47 4.33 -4.19
CA THR A 94 -1.87 5.03 -5.34
C THR A 94 -2.93 5.50 -6.33
N VAL A 95 -3.98 4.72 -6.55
CA VAL A 95 -5.14 5.15 -7.36
C VAL A 95 -5.80 6.37 -6.74
N GLU A 96 -6.00 6.37 -5.42
CA GLU A 96 -6.59 7.51 -4.72
C GLU A 96 -5.67 8.74 -4.76
N ALA A 97 -4.36 8.54 -4.69
CA ALA A 97 -3.40 9.65 -4.82
C ALA A 97 -3.51 10.33 -6.19
N VAL A 98 -3.64 9.55 -7.25
CA VAL A 98 -3.88 10.09 -8.60
C VAL A 98 -5.20 10.85 -8.62
N GLN A 99 -6.25 10.28 -8.03
CA GLN A 99 -7.57 10.91 -7.98
C GLN A 99 -7.53 12.26 -7.23
N ILE A 100 -6.81 12.35 -6.12
CA ILE A 100 -6.65 13.59 -5.37
C ILE A 100 -5.96 14.67 -6.20
N HIS A 101 -4.99 14.29 -7.02
CA HIS A 101 -4.31 15.21 -7.94
C HIS A 101 -5.19 15.62 -9.12
N GLY A 102 -6.26 14.87 -9.41
CA GLY A 102 -7.11 15.12 -10.55
C GLY A 102 -6.34 14.99 -11.87
N GLY A 103 -6.60 15.86 -12.82
CA GLY A 103 -5.94 15.83 -14.13
C GLY A 103 -4.42 15.90 -14.04
N TYR A 104 -3.89 16.62 -13.08
CA TYR A 104 -2.42 16.70 -12.87
C TYR A 104 -1.82 15.37 -12.43
N GLY A 105 -2.60 14.51 -11.78
CA GLY A 105 -2.13 13.19 -11.40
C GLY A 105 -1.94 12.24 -12.56
N PHE A 106 -2.55 12.52 -13.70
CA PHE A 106 -2.47 11.69 -14.89
C PHE A 106 -1.19 11.95 -15.70
N VAL A 107 -0.54 13.10 -15.55
CA VAL A 107 0.61 13.50 -16.36
C VAL A 107 1.92 13.12 -15.71
N LYS A 108 2.94 12.84 -16.53
CA LYS A 108 4.24 12.30 -16.08
C LYS A 108 5.04 13.24 -15.20
N GLU A 109 4.78 14.54 -15.28
CA GLU A 109 5.44 15.57 -14.48
C GLU A 109 5.11 15.44 -12.99
N TYR A 110 4.03 14.70 -12.66
CA TYR A 110 3.64 14.39 -11.28
C TYR A 110 3.87 12.90 -11.03
N HIS A 111 4.64 12.56 -10.00
CA HIS A 111 5.14 11.20 -9.77
C HIS A 111 4.06 10.18 -9.38
N VAL A 112 2.88 10.62 -8.97
CA VAL A 112 1.83 9.70 -8.49
C VAL A 112 1.37 8.70 -9.54
N GLU A 113 1.38 9.06 -10.84
CA GLU A 113 0.99 8.12 -11.90
C GLU A 113 1.99 6.97 -12.01
N ARG A 114 3.28 7.27 -11.84
CA ARG A 114 4.34 6.24 -11.85
C ARG A 114 4.21 5.32 -10.64
N LEU A 115 3.93 5.89 -9.48
CA LEU A 115 3.76 5.10 -8.26
C LEU A 115 2.57 4.14 -8.38
N MET A 116 1.49 4.57 -9.04
CA MET A 116 0.35 3.70 -9.33
C MET A 116 0.77 2.53 -10.23
N ARG A 117 1.53 2.79 -11.28
CA ARG A 117 2.04 1.73 -12.16
C ARG A 117 2.98 0.78 -11.40
N ASP A 118 3.87 1.33 -10.60
CA ASP A 118 4.81 0.53 -9.79
C ASP A 118 4.10 -0.32 -8.76
N ALA A 119 3.00 0.17 -8.18
CA ALA A 119 2.24 -0.58 -7.18
C ALA A 119 1.67 -1.89 -7.75
N LYS A 120 1.27 -1.89 -9.00
CA LYS A 120 0.62 -3.06 -9.61
C LYS A 120 1.49 -4.31 -9.58
N ILE A 121 2.78 -4.18 -9.83
CA ILE A 121 3.68 -5.35 -9.86
C ILE A 121 3.76 -6.04 -8.49
N THR A 122 3.55 -5.29 -7.40
CA THR A 122 3.61 -5.87 -6.05
C THR A 122 2.50 -6.88 -5.79
N GLN A 123 1.40 -6.83 -6.55
CA GLN A 123 0.33 -7.82 -6.49
C GLN A 123 0.66 -9.10 -7.28
N ILE A 124 1.72 -9.09 -8.06
CA ILE A 124 2.02 -10.13 -9.06
C ILE A 124 3.27 -10.92 -8.70
N TYR A 125 4.42 -10.26 -8.57
CA TYR A 125 5.68 -11.00 -8.43
C TYR A 125 5.91 -11.48 -6.99
N GLU A 126 6.82 -12.43 -6.83
CA GLU A 126 7.10 -13.15 -5.57
C GLU A 126 5.84 -13.86 -5.03
N GLY A 127 5.01 -14.33 -5.94
CA GLY A 127 3.70 -14.92 -5.68
C GLY A 127 2.59 -13.87 -5.73
N THR A 128 1.60 -14.12 -6.56
CA THR A 128 0.45 -13.21 -6.70
C THR A 128 -0.32 -13.07 -5.40
N SER A 129 -1.20 -12.06 -5.33
CA SER A 129 -2.13 -11.92 -4.19
C SER A 129 -2.97 -13.19 -3.99
N GLU A 130 -3.36 -13.85 -5.07
CA GLU A 130 -4.08 -15.13 -5.01
C GLU A 130 -3.25 -16.23 -4.37
N ILE A 131 -1.94 -16.29 -4.68
CA ILE A 131 -1.02 -17.25 -4.06
C ILE A 131 -0.88 -16.98 -2.56
N GLN A 132 -0.84 -15.71 -2.15
CA GLN A 132 -0.79 -15.38 -0.72
C GLN A 132 -2.04 -15.89 -0.01
N LYS A 133 -3.21 -15.76 -0.63
CA LYS A 133 -4.45 -16.30 -0.09
C LYS A 133 -4.43 -17.83 0.04
N ILE A 134 -3.82 -18.52 -0.92
CA ILE A 134 -3.64 -19.98 -0.84
C ILE A 134 -2.76 -20.34 0.36
N VAL A 135 -1.64 -19.64 0.54
CA VAL A 135 -0.72 -19.89 1.66
C VAL A 135 -1.44 -19.70 3.00
N ILE A 136 -2.18 -18.61 3.13
CA ILE A 136 -2.91 -18.30 4.36
C ILE A 136 -4.00 -19.31 4.61
N SER A 137 -4.82 -19.59 3.61
CA SER A 137 -5.98 -20.51 3.78
C SER A 137 -5.53 -21.92 4.10
N ARG A 138 -4.45 -22.40 3.51
CA ARG A 138 -3.91 -23.73 3.82
C ARG A 138 -3.47 -23.83 5.28
N ALA A 139 -2.87 -22.77 5.81
CA ALA A 139 -2.45 -22.74 7.21
C ALA A 139 -3.64 -22.74 8.16
N LEU A 140 -4.72 -22.01 7.80
CA LEU A 140 -5.92 -21.91 8.61
C LEU A 140 -6.76 -23.19 8.58
N LEU A 141 -6.78 -23.86 7.44
CA LEU A 141 -7.68 -25.00 7.19
C LEU A 141 -7.01 -26.36 7.32
N LYS A 142 -5.74 -26.39 7.70
CA LYS A 142 -5.03 -27.67 7.88
C LYS A 142 -5.64 -28.41 9.05
N GLU A 143 -5.81 -29.71 8.84
CA GLU A 143 -6.36 -30.62 9.82
C GLU A 143 -5.26 -31.30 10.65
#